data_e025a99c2ebbde6ed758e29a48a05bd6
#
_entry.id   e025a99c2ebbde6ed758e29a48a05bd6
#
_cell.length_a   1.000
_cell.length_b   1.000
_cell.length_c   1.000
_cell.angle_alpha   90.00
_cell.angle_beta   90.00
_cell.angle_gamma   90.00
#
_symmetry.space_group_name_H-M   'P 1'
#
loop_
_entity.id
_entity.type
_entity.pdbx_description
1 polymer ?
#
loop_
_entity_poly.entity_id
_entity_poly.type
_entity_poly.pdbx_seq_one_letter_code
_entity_poly.pdbx_strand_id
1 'polypeptide(L)'
;MLQKLVMKILYAKNKPKELEHFKLQLFNLNELILIPPENWLKKRMNSFNYDQSFSNNGILYPIMVSTHEPEWVYERFKRKNLPHIDENNKVKPGLYVQTGNKRVLWARENGYDQIEGYLIHNKQDRAKIRAVTHIGHDRIPK
;
A
#
# COMPACT_ATOMS: atom_id res chain seq x y z
N MET A 1 -32.74 5.54 -14.34
CA MET A 1 -32.73 4.67 -13.17
C MET A 1 -31.46 4.85 -12.36
N LEU A 2 -31.59 5.17 -11.09
CA LEU A 2 -30.44 5.32 -10.22
C LEU A 2 -29.97 3.95 -9.73
N GLN A 3 -28.76 3.59 -10.11
CA GLN A 3 -28.14 2.41 -9.57
C GLN A 3 -27.47 2.79 -8.23
N LYS A 4 -27.77 2.04 -7.21
CA LYS A 4 -27.10 2.20 -5.93
C LYS A 4 -25.68 1.68 -6.08
N LEU A 5 -24.71 2.58 -5.96
CA LEU A 5 -23.30 2.21 -5.96
C LEU A 5 -22.95 1.65 -4.58
N VAL A 6 -22.58 0.38 -4.56
CA VAL A 6 -22.08 -0.25 -3.35
C VAL A 6 -20.56 -0.15 -3.36
N MET A 7 -20.02 0.52 -2.36
CA MET A 7 -18.58 0.68 -2.22
C MET A 7 -17.96 -0.65 -1.81
N LYS A 8 -16.95 -1.08 -2.57
CA LYS A 8 -16.23 -2.31 -2.29
C LYS A 8 -14.96 -1.99 -1.51
N ILE A 9 -14.89 -2.43 -0.27
CA ILE A 9 -13.82 -2.11 0.66
C ILE A 9 -13.00 -3.34 0.99
N LEU A 10 -11.68 -3.24 0.90
CA LEU A 10 -10.76 -4.31 1.27
C LEU A 10 -10.25 -4.08 2.70
N TYR A 11 -10.80 -4.83 3.63
CA TYR A 11 -10.39 -4.81 5.03
C TYR A 11 -9.27 -5.83 5.27
N ALA A 12 -8.34 -5.48 6.15
CA ALA A 12 -7.31 -6.42 6.59
C ALA A 12 -7.91 -7.42 7.57
N LYS A 13 -7.48 -8.66 7.50
CA LYS A 13 -7.94 -9.72 8.40
C LYS A 13 -7.44 -9.52 9.81
N ASN A 14 -6.20 -9.05 9.96
CA ASN A 14 -5.55 -8.89 11.24
C ASN A 14 -5.19 -7.43 11.47
N LYS A 15 -5.60 -6.91 12.63
CA LYS A 15 -5.21 -5.59 13.11
C LYS A 15 -4.57 -5.79 14.47
N PRO A 16 -3.24 -6.01 14.51
CA PRO A 16 -2.57 -6.36 15.75
C PRO A 16 -2.79 -5.34 16.85
N LYS A 17 -3.10 -5.82 18.05
CA LYS A 17 -3.36 -4.96 19.20
C LYS A 17 -2.15 -4.09 19.54
N GLU A 18 -0.95 -4.59 19.29
CA GLU A 18 0.28 -3.85 19.52
C GLU A 18 0.37 -2.57 18.68
N LEU A 19 -0.44 -2.47 17.63
CA LEU A 19 -0.46 -1.33 16.70
C LEU A 19 -1.68 -0.43 16.88
N GLU A 20 -2.48 -0.63 17.94
CA GLU A 20 -3.72 0.13 18.12
C GLU A 20 -3.53 1.64 18.29
N HIS A 21 -2.33 2.07 18.66
CA HIS A 21 -1.99 3.49 18.77
C HIS A 21 -1.69 4.16 17.42
N PHE A 22 -1.51 3.39 16.36
CA PHE A 22 -1.37 3.95 15.02
C PHE A 22 -2.74 4.26 14.42
N LYS A 23 -2.80 5.32 13.63
CA LYS A 23 -4.05 5.73 13.00
C LYS A 23 -4.41 4.77 11.87
N LEU A 24 -5.48 4.01 12.07
CA LEU A 24 -6.04 3.10 11.06
C LEU A 24 -7.19 3.80 10.37
N GLN A 25 -7.21 3.77 9.04
CA GLN A 25 -8.26 4.41 8.24
C GLN A 25 -8.45 3.73 6.89
N LEU A 26 -9.51 4.11 6.20
CA LEU A 26 -9.76 3.65 4.83
C LEU A 26 -9.18 4.68 3.86
N PHE A 27 -8.44 4.19 2.88
CA PHE A 27 -7.87 5.03 1.82
C PHE A 27 -8.58 4.74 0.51
N ASN A 28 -8.89 5.78 -0.25
CA ASN A 28 -9.40 5.63 -1.61
C ASN A 28 -8.27 5.13 -2.51
N LEU A 29 -8.45 3.98 -3.14
CA LEU A 29 -7.40 3.35 -3.93
C LEU A 29 -6.88 4.21 -5.06
N ASN A 30 -7.75 5.01 -5.69
CA ASN A 30 -7.36 5.87 -6.79
C ASN A 30 -6.52 7.08 -6.36
N GLU A 31 -6.47 7.38 -5.06
CA GLU A 31 -5.66 8.47 -4.52
C GLU A 31 -4.27 8.02 -4.09
N LEU A 32 -4.04 6.72 -4.00
CA LEU A 32 -2.77 6.16 -3.54
C LEU A 32 -1.73 6.15 -4.66
N ILE A 33 -0.52 6.55 -4.31
CA ILE A 33 0.61 6.56 -5.24
C ILE A 33 1.54 5.40 -4.93
N LEU A 34 1.73 4.53 -5.91
CA LEU A 34 2.65 3.40 -5.78
C LEU A 34 4.08 3.88 -5.97
N ILE A 35 5.00 3.39 -5.14
CA ILE A 35 6.41 3.78 -5.25
C ILE A 35 7.14 3.00 -6.34
N PRO A 36 7.08 1.65 -6.39
CA PRO A 36 7.69 0.92 -7.50
C PRO A 36 6.86 1.08 -8.79
N PRO A 37 7.49 1.02 -9.96
CA PRO A 37 6.76 1.00 -11.24
C PRO A 37 5.81 -0.20 -11.32
N GLU A 38 4.65 -0.01 -11.96
CA GLU A 38 3.65 -1.08 -12.10
C GLU A 38 4.20 -2.32 -12.80
N ASN A 39 5.00 -2.15 -13.85
CA ASN A 39 5.59 -3.28 -14.57
C ASN A 39 6.41 -4.17 -13.64
N TRP A 40 7.20 -3.54 -12.79
CA TRP A 40 8.04 -4.24 -11.82
C TRP A 40 7.18 -4.99 -10.81
N LEU A 41 6.12 -4.34 -10.32
CA LEU A 41 5.18 -4.94 -9.37
C LEU A 41 4.48 -6.15 -9.96
N LYS A 42 3.97 -6.03 -11.19
CA LYS A 42 3.28 -7.13 -11.89
C LYS A 42 4.20 -8.33 -12.09
N LYS A 43 5.43 -8.09 -12.47
CA LYS A 43 6.41 -9.16 -12.66
C LYS A 43 6.68 -9.92 -11.36
N ARG A 44 6.83 -9.21 -10.25
CA ARG A 44 7.03 -9.86 -8.95
C ARG A 44 5.78 -10.59 -8.48
N MET A 45 4.60 -10.02 -8.70
CA MET A 45 3.34 -10.66 -8.33
C MET A 45 3.17 -12.00 -9.05
N ASN A 46 3.52 -12.04 -10.33
CA ASN A 46 3.46 -13.28 -11.11
C ASN A 46 4.46 -14.32 -10.61
N SER A 47 5.65 -13.89 -10.17
CA SER A 47 6.69 -14.81 -9.68
C SER A 47 6.32 -15.51 -8.38
N PHE A 48 5.43 -14.92 -7.57
CA PHE A 48 5.07 -15.45 -6.25
C PHE A 48 3.58 -15.77 -6.10
N ASN A 49 2.83 -15.85 -7.19
CA ASN A 49 1.39 -16.14 -7.16
C ASN A 49 0.59 -15.24 -6.21
N TYR A 50 0.90 -13.95 -6.18
CA TYR A 50 0.19 -13.00 -5.32
C TYR A 50 -1.30 -12.95 -5.61
N ASP A 51 -1.69 -13.05 -6.88
CA ASP A 51 -3.10 -13.02 -7.26
C ASP A 51 -3.88 -14.15 -6.57
N GLN A 52 -3.34 -15.36 -6.59
CA GLN A 52 -3.96 -16.50 -5.93
C GLN A 52 -4.02 -16.29 -4.41
N SER A 53 -2.95 -15.78 -3.81
CA SER A 53 -2.90 -15.53 -2.38
C SER A 53 -3.96 -14.52 -1.96
N PHE A 54 -4.05 -13.40 -2.65
CA PHE A 54 -5.03 -12.36 -2.33
C PHE A 54 -6.46 -12.81 -2.60
N SER A 55 -6.70 -13.55 -3.69
CA SER A 55 -8.03 -14.07 -4.02
C SER A 55 -8.54 -15.05 -2.97
N ASN A 56 -7.65 -15.90 -2.45
CA ASN A 56 -8.02 -16.93 -1.48
C ASN A 56 -8.08 -16.37 -0.04
N ASN A 57 -7.17 -15.49 0.31
CA ASN A 57 -6.95 -15.08 1.70
C ASN A 57 -7.25 -13.61 1.99
N GLY A 58 -7.47 -12.81 0.96
CA GLY A 58 -7.55 -11.36 1.12
C GLY A 58 -6.20 -10.79 1.55
N ILE A 59 -6.21 -9.63 2.18
CA ILE A 59 -4.98 -9.06 2.77
C ILE A 59 -4.93 -9.36 4.26
N LEU A 60 -3.78 -9.81 4.74
CA LEU A 60 -3.62 -10.19 6.13
C LEU A 60 -3.51 -8.98 7.06
N TYR A 61 -2.78 -7.96 6.63
CA TYR A 61 -2.52 -6.76 7.44
C TYR A 61 -2.83 -5.50 6.64
N PRO A 62 -3.16 -4.38 7.35
CA PRO A 62 -3.33 -3.10 6.67
C PRO A 62 -2.07 -2.66 5.95
N ILE A 63 -2.23 -1.88 4.91
CA ILE A 63 -1.09 -1.26 4.21
C ILE A 63 -0.53 -0.10 5.04
N MET A 64 0.60 0.46 4.63
CA MET A 64 1.17 1.65 5.26
C MET A 64 1.25 2.78 4.25
N VAL A 65 0.71 3.94 4.62
CA VAL A 65 0.63 5.11 3.76
C VAL A 65 1.25 6.32 4.46
N SER A 66 2.03 7.09 3.74
CA SER A 66 2.59 8.36 4.25
C SER A 66 2.28 9.49 3.29
N THR A 67 2.37 10.73 3.82
CA THR A 67 2.23 11.92 3.00
C THR A 67 3.55 12.26 2.31
N HIS A 68 3.53 13.28 1.44
CA HIS A 68 4.71 13.74 0.70
C HIS A 68 5.81 14.35 1.57
N GLU A 69 5.51 14.68 2.81
CA GLU A 69 6.42 15.40 3.70
C GLU A 69 7.62 14.59 4.19
N PRO A 70 7.52 13.27 4.46
CA PRO A 70 8.69 12.54 4.95
C PRO A 70 9.84 12.53 3.95
N GLU A 71 10.98 13.01 4.38
CA GLU A 71 12.19 13.08 3.54
C GLU A 71 12.60 11.74 2.95
N TRP A 72 12.41 10.67 3.69
CA TRP A 72 12.76 9.34 3.20
C TRP A 72 11.90 8.87 2.02
N VAL A 73 10.73 9.45 1.82
CA VAL A 73 9.91 9.21 0.63
C VAL A 73 10.63 9.77 -0.60
N TYR A 74 11.12 10.99 -0.47
CA TYR A 74 11.90 11.65 -1.51
C TYR A 74 13.11 10.81 -1.93
N GLU A 75 13.87 10.31 -0.95
CA GLU A 75 15.05 9.48 -1.21
C GLU A 75 14.69 8.21 -1.98
N ARG A 76 13.57 7.58 -1.68
CA ARG A 76 13.11 6.41 -2.40
C ARG A 76 12.77 6.70 -3.84
N PHE A 77 12.08 7.81 -4.11
CA PHE A 77 11.74 8.22 -5.48
C PHE A 77 12.99 8.57 -6.28
N LYS A 78 13.90 9.28 -5.69
CA LYS A 78 15.16 9.66 -6.34
C LYS A 78 15.95 8.44 -6.76
N ARG A 79 16.10 7.45 -5.88
CA ARG A 79 16.81 6.21 -6.16
C ARG A 79 16.19 5.42 -7.30
N LYS A 80 14.88 5.45 -7.40
CA LYS A 80 14.14 4.69 -8.41
C LYS A 80 13.86 5.47 -9.68
N ASN A 81 14.33 6.70 -9.75
CA ASN A 81 14.14 7.59 -10.90
C ASN A 81 12.65 7.74 -11.26
N LEU A 82 11.81 7.94 -10.27
CA LEU A 82 10.36 8.05 -10.44
C LEU A 82 9.93 9.50 -10.66
N PRO A 83 8.82 9.73 -11.39
CA PRO A 83 8.42 11.09 -11.81
C PRO A 83 7.64 11.90 -10.78
N HIS A 84 7.68 11.51 -9.50
CA HIS A 84 6.92 12.18 -8.44
C HIS A 84 7.71 13.28 -7.73
N ILE A 85 8.73 13.82 -8.40
CA ILE A 85 9.55 14.91 -7.89
C ILE A 85 9.29 16.13 -8.75
N ASP A 86 9.02 17.27 -8.12
CA ASP A 86 8.73 18.50 -8.83
C ASP A 86 10.00 19.22 -9.28
N GLU A 87 9.82 20.36 -9.98
CA GLU A 87 10.93 21.16 -10.50
C GLU A 87 11.84 21.73 -9.41
N ASN A 88 11.33 21.84 -8.17
CA ASN A 88 12.10 22.27 -7.00
C ASN A 88 12.78 21.11 -6.27
N ASN A 89 12.80 19.94 -6.89
CA ASN A 89 13.42 18.74 -6.36
C ASN A 89 12.76 18.22 -5.07
N LYS A 90 11.46 18.47 -4.93
CA LYS A 90 10.65 18.02 -3.79
C LYS A 90 9.60 17.01 -4.22
N VAL A 91 9.21 16.13 -3.29
CA VAL A 91 8.16 15.17 -3.53
C VAL A 91 6.82 15.90 -3.66
N LYS A 92 6.09 15.60 -4.73
CA LYS A 92 4.76 16.18 -4.95
C LYS A 92 3.80 15.76 -3.85
N PRO A 93 2.81 16.62 -3.51
CA PRO A 93 1.79 16.26 -2.53
C PRO A 93 1.05 14.98 -2.93
N GLY A 94 0.77 14.13 -1.97
CA GLY A 94 0.03 12.91 -2.22
C GLY A 94 0.12 11.92 -1.08
N LEU A 95 -0.53 10.77 -1.27
CA LEU A 95 -0.53 9.65 -0.34
C LEU A 95 0.30 8.52 -0.94
N TYR A 96 1.42 8.24 -0.35
CA TYR A 96 2.41 7.30 -0.89
C TYR A 96 2.39 5.97 -0.14
N VAL A 97 2.24 4.88 -0.89
CA VAL A 97 2.20 3.54 -0.30
C VAL A 97 3.62 3.10 0.06
N GLN A 98 3.91 3.03 1.34
CA GLN A 98 5.22 2.65 1.86
C GLN A 98 5.39 1.14 1.97
N THR A 99 4.31 0.45 2.30
CA THR A 99 4.27 -1.01 2.34
C THR A 99 2.90 -1.46 1.88
N GLY A 100 2.88 -2.44 0.99
CA GLY A 100 1.63 -2.97 0.44
C GLY A 100 1.36 -2.52 -0.98
N ASN A 101 2.38 -2.11 -1.74
CA ASN A 101 2.22 -1.69 -3.14
C ASN A 101 1.54 -2.77 -3.99
N LYS A 102 1.90 -4.04 -3.80
CA LYS A 102 1.29 -5.16 -4.51
C LYS A 102 -0.18 -5.34 -4.13
N ARG A 103 -0.49 -5.18 -2.85
CA ARG A 103 -1.87 -5.28 -2.35
C ARG A 103 -2.75 -4.18 -2.96
N VAL A 104 -2.22 -2.97 -3.04
CA VAL A 104 -2.92 -1.83 -3.66
C VAL A 104 -3.17 -2.08 -5.14
N LEU A 105 -2.15 -2.52 -5.87
CA LEU A 105 -2.29 -2.80 -7.30
C LEU A 105 -3.32 -3.91 -7.54
N TRP A 106 -3.23 -5.00 -6.79
CA TRP A 106 -4.21 -6.09 -6.89
C TRP A 106 -5.63 -5.62 -6.60
N ALA A 107 -5.80 -4.82 -5.54
CA ALA A 107 -7.12 -4.31 -5.17
C ALA A 107 -7.72 -3.42 -6.26
N ARG A 108 -6.90 -2.57 -6.89
CA ARG A 108 -7.35 -1.77 -8.04
C ARG A 108 -7.81 -2.62 -9.19
N GLU A 109 -7.03 -3.64 -9.52
CA GLU A 109 -7.32 -4.52 -10.65
C GLU A 109 -8.53 -5.41 -10.41
N ASN A 110 -8.94 -5.59 -9.15
CA ASN A 110 -10.08 -6.42 -8.79
C ASN A 110 -11.32 -5.62 -8.34
N GLY A 111 -11.36 -4.33 -8.67
CA GLY A 111 -12.55 -3.51 -8.53
C GLY A 111 -12.86 -3.00 -7.12
N TYR A 112 -11.88 -3.01 -6.23
CA TYR A 112 -12.05 -2.40 -4.91
C TYR A 112 -11.97 -0.88 -5.01
N ASP A 113 -12.70 -0.19 -4.13
CA ASP A 113 -12.73 1.27 -4.07
C ASP A 113 -11.82 1.81 -2.97
N GLN A 114 -11.79 1.12 -1.83
CA GLN A 114 -11.01 1.52 -0.67
C GLN A 114 -10.25 0.34 -0.09
N ILE A 115 -9.17 0.67 0.64
CA ILE A 115 -8.33 -0.31 1.32
C ILE A 115 -7.96 0.22 2.71
N GLU A 116 -7.90 -0.69 3.67
CA GLU A 116 -7.55 -0.37 5.05
C GLU A 116 -6.04 -0.22 5.21
N GLY A 117 -5.62 0.84 5.89
CA GLY A 117 -4.21 1.11 6.08
C GLY A 117 -3.90 1.97 7.30
N TYR A 118 -2.63 1.94 7.70
CA TYR A 118 -2.10 2.81 8.75
C TYR A 118 -1.51 4.06 8.11
N LEU A 119 -1.82 5.22 8.66
CA LEU A 119 -1.14 6.46 8.30
C LEU A 119 0.12 6.56 9.15
N ILE A 120 1.27 6.63 8.50
CA ILE A 120 2.58 6.71 9.17
C ILE A 120 3.28 8.02 8.85
N HIS A 121 4.16 8.46 9.75
CA HIS A 121 4.80 9.76 9.66
C HIS A 121 6.33 9.69 9.51
N ASN A 122 6.94 8.54 9.80
CA ASN A 122 8.40 8.41 9.78
C ASN A 122 8.83 6.95 9.60
N LYS A 123 10.15 6.76 9.45
CA LYS A 123 10.73 5.41 9.28
C LYS A 123 10.53 4.53 10.49
N GLN A 124 10.53 5.11 11.68
CA GLN A 124 10.36 4.38 12.93
C GLN A 124 8.97 3.75 13.01
N ASP A 125 7.95 4.49 12.59
CA ASP A 125 6.58 3.96 12.51
C ASP A 125 6.54 2.74 11.57
N ARG A 126 7.15 2.89 10.40
CA ARG A 126 7.22 1.80 9.41
C ARG A 126 7.90 0.56 9.99
N ALA A 127 9.02 0.76 10.67
CA ALA A 127 9.79 -0.34 11.27
C ALA A 127 8.98 -1.06 12.36
N LYS A 128 8.28 -0.32 13.21
CA LYS A 128 7.45 -0.90 14.27
C LYS A 128 6.32 -1.73 13.71
N ILE A 129 5.64 -1.24 12.70
CA ILE A 129 4.53 -1.97 12.08
C ILE A 129 5.06 -3.23 11.38
N ARG A 130 6.17 -3.13 10.65
CA ARG A 130 6.77 -4.28 9.95
C ARG A 130 7.21 -5.37 10.91
N ALA A 131 7.73 -5.02 12.07
CA ALA A 131 8.15 -5.98 13.07
C ALA A 131 6.99 -6.86 13.56
N VAL A 132 5.79 -6.32 13.61
CA VAL A 132 4.58 -7.02 14.09
C VAL A 132 3.88 -7.75 12.94
N THR A 133 3.88 -7.18 11.75
CA THR A 133 3.07 -7.69 10.63
C THR A 133 3.75 -8.75 9.77
N HIS A 134 5.01 -9.08 10.02
CA HIS A 134 5.74 -10.15 9.31
C HIS A 134 5.58 -10.08 7.79
N ILE A 135 6.18 -9.09 7.18
CA ILE A 135 6.10 -8.87 5.73
C ILE A 135 6.59 -10.09 4.96
N GLY A 136 5.81 -10.49 3.97
CA GLY A 136 6.12 -11.67 3.16
C GLY A 136 5.09 -12.78 3.28
N HIS A 137 4.12 -12.67 4.17
CA HIS A 137 3.01 -13.61 4.28
C HIS A 137 2.24 -13.81 3.00
N ASP A 138 2.14 -12.78 2.18
CA ASP A 138 1.34 -12.81 0.95
C ASP A 138 2.02 -13.62 -0.15
N ARG A 139 3.25 -14.06 0.06
CA ARG A 139 4.02 -14.77 -0.95
C ARG A 139 3.70 -16.26 -0.95
N ILE A 140 3.35 -16.76 -2.14
CA ILE A 140 3.19 -18.19 -2.37
C ILE A 140 4.16 -18.54 -3.49
N PRO A 141 5.20 -19.35 -3.25
CA PRO A 141 6.13 -19.76 -4.31
C PRO A 141 5.40 -20.48 -5.42
N LYS A 142 5.80 -20.21 -6.63
CA LYS A 142 5.28 -20.92 -7.79
C LYS A 142 5.82 -22.32 -7.88
#